data_abdb6a7f735cd31b7a92d3b644096c7a
#
_entry.id   abdb6a7f735cd31b7a92d3b644096c7a
#
_cell.length_a   1.000
_cell.length_b   1.000
_cell.length_c   1.000
_cell.angle_alpha   90.00
_cell.angle_beta   90.00
_cell.angle_gamma   90.00
#
_symmetry.space_group_name_H-M   'P 1'
#
loop_
_entity.id
_entity.type
_entity.pdbx_description
1 polymer ?
#
loop_
_entity_poly.entity_id
_entity_poly.type
_entity_poly.pdbx_seq_one_letter_code
_entity_poly.pdbx_strand_id
1 'polypeptide(L)'
;CCTCVSAMKIARDMMVADDEINTVLIAGGYRNGDFVDYTDKDMSMMFNLSCGGGAILLKKNYGKNLLLGSKIIADGSLARTAGVEIGGIANPFTPANVEEGYRSLRLLDAKKMKDRLNVVSMPNWYRCIDESLQQAGLERKDIDYLDILHIKRSGHNGMLADLGLTEENTIYLEDYGHIGQVDQILSLELALEQGKVKP
;
A
#
# COMPACT_ATOMS: atom_id res chain seq x y z
N CYS A 1 1.78 0.30 4.37
CA CYS A 1 1.48 0.91 3.08
C CYS A 1 0.06 0.64 2.56
N CYS A 2 -0.74 -0.22 3.19
CA CYS A 2 -2.12 -0.51 2.79
C CYS A 2 -3.18 0.32 3.54
N THR A 3 -2.81 1.39 4.23
CA THR A 3 -3.74 2.18 5.06
C THR A 3 -4.87 2.80 4.24
N CYS A 4 -4.58 3.30 3.03
CA CYS A 4 -5.60 3.87 2.15
C CYS A 4 -6.66 2.83 1.75
N VAL A 5 -6.23 1.65 1.28
CA VAL A 5 -7.14 0.56 0.91
C VAL A 5 -7.95 0.05 2.11
N SER A 6 -7.31 -0.03 3.29
CA SER A 6 -8.00 -0.38 4.54
C SER A 6 -9.04 0.68 4.93
N ALA A 7 -8.71 1.96 4.78
CA ALA A 7 -9.61 3.07 5.04
C ALA A 7 -10.82 3.08 4.09
N MET A 8 -10.63 2.73 2.81
CA MET A 8 -11.74 2.58 1.85
C MET A 8 -12.74 1.51 2.31
N LYS A 9 -12.24 0.35 2.78
CA LYS A 9 -13.13 -0.69 3.33
C LYS A 9 -13.87 -0.18 4.56
N ILE A 10 -13.19 0.44 5.51
CA ILE A 10 -13.81 0.97 6.74
C ILE A 10 -14.87 2.03 6.38
N ALA A 11 -14.54 2.97 5.50
CA ALA A 11 -15.46 4.01 5.05
C ALA A 11 -16.72 3.43 4.40
N ARG A 12 -16.55 2.41 3.51
CA ARG A 12 -17.68 1.69 2.93
C ARG A 12 -18.56 1.04 4.00
N ASP A 13 -17.96 0.34 4.95
CA ASP A 13 -18.68 -0.35 6.01
C ASP A 13 -19.44 0.66 6.92
N MET A 14 -18.83 1.83 7.21
CA MET A 14 -19.51 2.93 7.90
C MET A 14 -20.71 3.47 7.11
N MET A 15 -20.54 3.72 5.81
CA MET A 15 -21.61 4.20 4.93
C MET A 15 -22.75 3.20 4.79
N VAL A 16 -22.47 1.90 4.89
CA VAL A 16 -23.51 0.83 4.85
C VAL A 16 -24.25 0.75 6.18
N ALA A 17 -23.54 0.93 7.30
CA ALA A 17 -24.10 0.80 8.65
C ALA A 17 -24.88 2.04 9.11
N ASP A 18 -24.60 3.21 8.53
CA ASP A 18 -25.18 4.49 8.91
C ASP A 18 -25.68 5.24 7.66
N ASP A 19 -27.00 5.46 7.61
CA ASP A 19 -27.65 6.11 6.48
C ASP A 19 -27.39 7.63 6.42
N GLU A 20 -26.93 8.24 7.49
CA GLU A 20 -26.58 9.66 7.51
C GLU A 20 -25.20 9.92 6.87
N ILE A 21 -24.34 8.90 6.80
CA ILE A 21 -23.00 9.00 6.16
C ILE A 21 -23.12 8.79 4.66
N ASN A 22 -23.11 9.87 3.90
CA ASN A 22 -23.25 9.84 2.43
C ASN A 22 -21.95 10.15 1.68
N THR A 23 -20.99 10.76 2.33
CA THR A 23 -19.69 11.15 1.71
C THR A 23 -18.58 11.00 2.73
N VAL A 24 -17.50 10.35 2.33
CA VAL A 24 -16.29 10.19 3.15
C VAL A 24 -15.06 10.62 2.36
N LEU A 25 -14.28 11.55 2.90
CA LEU A 25 -12.98 11.92 2.39
C LEU A 25 -11.90 11.13 3.14
N ILE A 26 -11.11 10.38 2.40
CA ILE A 26 -9.88 9.73 2.88
C ILE A 26 -8.72 10.57 2.37
N ALA A 27 -7.93 11.15 3.26
CA ALA A 27 -6.77 11.95 2.89
C ALA A 27 -5.58 11.60 3.78
N GLY A 28 -4.37 11.65 3.23
CA GLY A 28 -3.17 11.36 3.99
C GLY A 28 -1.90 11.75 3.27
N GLY A 29 -0.82 11.83 4.05
CA GLY A 29 0.52 12.06 3.58
C GLY A 29 1.47 10.95 4.03
N TYR A 30 2.61 10.86 3.35
CA TYR A 30 3.66 9.89 3.63
C TYR A 30 5.03 10.57 3.50
N ARG A 31 5.93 10.33 4.45
CA ARG A 31 7.26 10.92 4.47
C ARG A 31 8.30 10.04 5.19
N ASN A 32 8.18 8.74 5.08
CA ASN A 32 9.05 7.81 5.81
C ASN A 32 10.48 7.76 5.29
N GLY A 33 10.75 8.25 4.08
CA GLY A 33 12.10 8.37 3.55
C GLY A 33 13.05 9.19 4.44
N ASP A 34 12.53 10.15 5.20
CA ASP A 34 13.33 10.98 6.11
C ASP A 34 13.96 10.18 7.26
N PHE A 35 13.38 9.03 7.62
CA PHE A 35 13.86 8.19 8.71
C PHE A 35 14.87 7.12 8.27
N VAL A 36 15.13 7.01 6.97
CA VAL A 36 16.05 6.01 6.40
C VAL A 36 17.50 6.49 6.53
N ASP A 37 18.36 5.65 7.06
CA ASP A 37 19.80 5.84 6.97
C ASP A 37 20.31 5.29 5.62
N TYR A 38 20.51 6.16 4.65
CA TYR A 38 21.00 5.80 3.31
C TYR A 38 22.47 5.36 3.29
N THR A 39 23.19 5.46 4.41
CA THR A 39 24.56 4.93 4.54
C THR A 39 24.57 3.49 5.05
N ASP A 40 23.47 3.03 5.65
CA ASP A 40 23.30 1.66 6.13
C ASP A 40 22.84 0.74 4.98
N LYS A 41 23.75 -0.13 4.53
CA LYS A 41 23.47 -1.06 3.42
C LYS A 41 22.37 -2.08 3.73
N ASP A 42 22.15 -2.40 5.01
CA ASP A 42 21.09 -3.32 5.43
C ASP A 42 19.71 -2.70 5.21
N MET A 43 19.64 -1.37 5.14
CA MET A 43 18.43 -0.62 4.83
C MET A 43 18.14 -0.48 3.32
N SER A 44 18.94 -1.07 2.44
CA SER A 44 18.83 -0.87 0.98
C SER A 44 17.43 -1.19 0.41
N MET A 45 16.69 -2.11 1.02
CA MET A 45 15.31 -2.40 0.63
C MET A 45 14.32 -1.24 0.89
N MET A 46 14.71 -0.26 1.71
CA MET A 46 13.92 0.93 2.05
C MET A 46 14.39 2.19 1.28
N PHE A 47 15.42 2.09 0.43
CA PHE A 47 15.97 3.24 -0.29
C PHE A 47 15.03 3.79 -1.35
N ASN A 48 14.01 3.03 -1.73
CA ASN A 48 12.96 3.46 -2.63
C ASN A 48 11.82 4.23 -1.94
N LEU A 49 11.88 4.41 -0.60
CA LEU A 49 10.87 5.21 0.10
C LEU A 49 10.94 6.67 -0.33
N SER A 50 9.77 7.23 -0.60
CA SER A 50 9.60 8.59 -1.10
C SER A 50 8.64 9.38 -0.20
N CYS A 51 8.12 10.49 -0.68
CA CYS A 51 7.15 11.30 0.04
C CYS A 51 6.05 11.80 -0.90
N GLY A 52 4.86 12.01 -0.36
CA GLY A 52 3.74 12.54 -1.11
C GLY A 52 2.46 12.56 -0.29
N GLY A 53 1.39 13.05 -0.90
CA GLY A 53 0.07 13.09 -0.32
C GLY A 53 -1.00 12.79 -1.35
N GLY A 54 -2.14 12.29 -0.90
CA GLY A 54 -3.26 11.99 -1.77
C GLY A 54 -4.58 11.91 -1.02
N ALA A 55 -5.66 11.92 -1.77
CA ALA A 55 -7.00 11.82 -1.22
C ALA A 55 -7.94 11.03 -2.14
N ILE A 56 -8.89 10.32 -1.55
CA ILE A 56 -9.99 9.62 -2.23
C ILE A 56 -11.31 10.10 -1.63
N LEU A 57 -12.23 10.50 -2.49
CA LEU A 57 -13.59 10.84 -2.10
C LEU A 57 -14.51 9.67 -2.41
N LEU A 58 -15.14 9.10 -1.39
CA LEU A 58 -16.18 8.08 -1.53
C LEU A 58 -17.56 8.73 -1.37
N LYS A 59 -18.50 8.35 -2.24
CA LYS A 59 -19.87 8.85 -2.21
C LYS A 59 -20.85 7.70 -2.34
N LYS A 60 -21.82 7.63 -1.42
CA LYS A 60 -22.91 6.63 -1.43
C LYS A 60 -23.78 6.82 -2.67
N ASN A 61 -24.15 5.73 -3.31
CA ASN A 61 -25.08 5.71 -4.46
C ASN A 61 -24.67 6.60 -5.65
N TYR A 62 -23.36 6.76 -5.88
CA TYR A 62 -22.88 7.60 -6.99
C TYR A 62 -23.08 6.97 -8.37
N GLY A 63 -23.18 5.64 -8.46
CA GLY A 63 -23.56 4.91 -9.67
C GLY A 63 -22.44 4.58 -10.64
N LYS A 64 -21.20 5.05 -10.40
CA LYS A 64 -20.01 4.71 -11.19
C LYS A 64 -18.77 4.60 -10.31
N ASN A 65 -17.70 3.98 -10.83
CA ASN A 65 -16.43 3.75 -10.11
C ASN A 65 -16.66 3.08 -8.75
N LEU A 66 -17.32 1.92 -8.79
CA LEU A 66 -17.84 1.26 -7.59
C LEU A 66 -16.74 0.50 -6.84
N LEU A 67 -16.75 0.57 -5.51
CA LEU A 67 -16.01 -0.34 -4.64
C LEU A 67 -16.75 -1.66 -4.50
N LEU A 68 -16.44 -2.64 -5.36
CA LEU A 68 -17.18 -3.88 -5.52
C LEU A 68 -16.84 -4.94 -4.46
N GLY A 69 -15.58 -5.04 -4.06
CA GLY A 69 -15.11 -6.02 -3.09
C GLY A 69 -13.88 -5.54 -2.35
N SER A 70 -13.58 -6.14 -1.21
CA SER A 70 -12.37 -5.84 -0.46
C SER A 70 -11.98 -6.98 0.47
N LYS A 71 -10.68 -7.27 0.55
CA LYS A 71 -10.10 -8.24 1.47
C LYS A 71 -8.85 -7.68 2.13
N ILE A 72 -8.75 -7.84 3.44
CA ILE A 72 -7.59 -7.45 4.23
C ILE A 72 -7.08 -8.67 4.96
N ILE A 73 -5.76 -8.87 4.95
CA ILE A 73 -5.05 -9.90 5.72
C ILE A 73 -3.99 -9.19 6.56
N ALA A 74 -3.90 -9.55 7.83
CA ALA A 74 -2.86 -9.08 8.73
C ALA A 74 -2.04 -10.27 9.26
N ASP A 75 -0.71 -10.11 9.32
CA ASP A 75 0.20 -11.09 9.90
C ASP A 75 1.00 -10.46 11.05
N GLY A 76 0.51 -10.61 12.26
CA GLY A 76 1.16 -10.10 13.47
C GLY A 76 2.51 -10.74 13.79
N SER A 77 2.88 -11.86 13.15
CA SER A 77 4.19 -12.49 13.33
C SER A 77 5.34 -11.62 12.84
N LEU A 78 5.03 -10.64 11.95
CA LEU A 78 5.98 -9.65 11.42
C LEU A 78 6.12 -8.41 12.33
N ALA A 79 5.37 -8.32 13.42
CA ALA A 79 5.51 -7.23 14.37
C ALA A 79 6.96 -7.14 14.85
N ARG A 80 7.48 -5.92 14.92
CA ARG A 80 8.85 -5.62 15.35
C ARG A 80 9.97 -6.24 14.49
N THR A 81 9.71 -6.58 13.25
CA THR A 81 10.78 -6.97 12.31
C THR A 81 11.41 -5.77 11.60
N ALA A 82 10.66 -4.68 11.50
CA ALA A 82 11.11 -3.37 11.04
C ALA A 82 10.33 -2.27 11.75
N GLY A 83 10.93 -1.12 11.96
CA GLY A 83 10.25 0.00 12.61
C GLY A 83 11.15 1.16 12.95
N VAL A 84 10.54 2.22 13.47
CA VAL A 84 11.18 3.39 14.06
C VAL A 84 11.24 3.17 15.57
N GLU A 85 12.43 3.08 16.15
CA GLU A 85 12.60 2.74 17.56
C GLU A 85 12.56 3.94 18.48
N ILE A 86 12.88 5.15 17.99
CA ILE A 86 12.97 6.38 18.78
C ILE A 86 11.86 7.35 18.35
N GLY A 87 11.24 8.02 19.30
CA GLY A 87 10.20 9.03 19.08
C GLY A 87 8.79 8.60 19.45
N GLY A 88 8.60 7.33 19.87
CA GLY A 88 7.33 6.84 20.38
C GLY A 88 7.22 6.90 21.91
N ILE A 89 6.07 6.50 22.44
CA ILE A 89 5.82 6.50 23.90
C ILE A 89 6.81 5.59 24.65
N ALA A 90 7.18 4.46 24.06
CA ALA A 90 8.09 3.51 24.69
C ALA A 90 9.55 3.99 24.75
N ASN A 91 9.95 4.85 23.82
CA ASN A 91 11.30 5.42 23.73
C ASN A 91 11.19 6.86 23.19
N PRO A 92 10.80 7.83 24.03
CA PRO A 92 10.56 9.20 23.59
C PRO A 92 11.85 9.91 23.20
N PHE A 93 11.73 10.97 22.39
CA PHE A 93 12.85 11.87 22.12
C PHE A 93 13.36 12.52 23.40
N THR A 94 14.67 12.57 23.50
CA THR A 94 15.42 13.28 24.55
C THR A 94 16.54 14.07 23.88
N PRO A 95 17.15 15.06 24.55
CA PRO A 95 18.34 15.73 24.03
C PRO A 95 19.51 14.78 23.71
N ALA A 96 19.55 13.60 24.34
CA ALA A 96 20.63 12.62 24.14
C ALA A 96 20.42 11.72 22.91
N ASN A 97 19.17 11.53 22.45
CA ASN A 97 18.86 10.59 21.36
C ASN A 97 18.17 11.23 20.13
N VAL A 98 17.94 12.54 20.14
CA VAL A 98 17.19 13.22 19.07
C VAL A 98 17.87 13.09 17.71
N GLU A 99 19.18 13.18 17.64
CA GLU A 99 19.94 13.03 16.38
C GLU A 99 19.85 11.62 15.82
N GLU A 100 19.92 10.60 16.68
CA GLU A 100 19.74 9.21 16.28
C GLU A 100 18.31 8.94 15.80
N GLY A 101 17.32 9.59 16.40
CA GLY A 101 15.91 9.45 16.04
C GLY A 101 15.57 9.80 14.61
N TYR A 102 16.27 10.75 13.99
CA TYR A 102 16.09 11.13 12.58
C TYR A 102 16.44 10.02 11.58
N ARG A 103 17.19 9.00 11.99
CA ARG A 103 17.57 7.86 11.16
C ARG A 103 17.29 6.54 11.86
N SER A 104 16.13 6.48 12.52
CA SER A 104 15.79 5.35 13.39
C SER A 104 14.93 4.28 12.74
N LEU A 105 14.57 4.42 11.45
CA LEU A 105 13.94 3.32 10.72
C LEU A 105 14.99 2.21 10.50
N ARG A 106 14.74 1.05 11.09
CA ARG A 106 15.66 -0.09 11.11
C ARG A 106 14.95 -1.38 10.72
N LEU A 107 15.72 -2.31 10.16
CA LEU A 107 15.37 -3.73 10.14
C LEU A 107 15.81 -4.34 11.47
N LEU A 108 14.86 -4.58 12.37
CA LEU A 108 15.11 -5.08 13.72
C LEU A 108 15.37 -6.59 13.73
N ASP A 109 14.77 -7.32 12.78
CA ASP A 109 15.00 -8.75 12.52
C ASP A 109 14.83 -9.04 11.04
N ALA A 110 15.87 -8.69 10.26
CA ALA A 110 15.87 -8.84 8.81
C ALA A 110 15.70 -10.32 8.37
N LYS A 111 16.30 -11.26 9.13
CA LYS A 111 16.19 -12.70 8.82
C LYS A 111 14.75 -13.19 8.97
N LYS A 112 14.13 -12.95 10.11
CA LYS A 112 12.73 -13.33 10.36
C LYS A 112 11.78 -12.69 9.34
N MET A 113 11.99 -11.41 9.05
CA MET A 113 11.19 -10.70 8.05
C MET A 113 11.30 -11.35 6.68
N LYS A 114 12.52 -11.60 6.20
CA LYS A 114 12.77 -12.25 4.91
C LYS A 114 12.18 -13.65 4.84
N ASP A 115 12.45 -14.48 5.84
CA ASP A 115 11.99 -15.88 5.88
C ASP A 115 10.46 -15.93 5.85
N ARG A 116 9.80 -15.08 6.63
CA ARG A 116 8.33 -15.03 6.68
C ARG A 116 7.71 -14.49 5.40
N LEU A 117 8.22 -13.37 4.88
CA LEU A 117 7.71 -12.76 3.65
C LEU A 117 7.84 -13.69 2.44
N ASN A 118 8.93 -14.45 2.32
CA ASN A 118 9.10 -15.42 1.24
C ASN A 118 8.00 -16.48 1.22
N VAL A 119 7.44 -16.83 2.38
CA VAL A 119 6.39 -17.84 2.50
C VAL A 119 4.99 -17.27 2.27
N VAL A 120 4.73 -16.05 2.79
CA VAL A 120 3.34 -15.57 2.89
C VAL A 120 2.98 -14.45 1.92
N SER A 121 3.94 -13.71 1.35
CA SER A 121 3.63 -12.52 0.58
C SER A 121 2.74 -12.81 -0.63
N MET A 122 3.23 -13.59 -1.58
CA MET A 122 2.47 -13.86 -2.80
C MET A 122 1.17 -14.63 -2.54
N PRO A 123 1.15 -15.69 -1.72
CA PRO A 123 -0.10 -16.37 -1.37
C PRO A 123 -1.15 -15.43 -0.76
N ASN A 124 -0.76 -14.53 0.15
CA ASN A 124 -1.69 -13.58 0.76
C ASN A 124 -2.18 -12.52 -0.24
N TRP A 125 -1.33 -12.07 -1.17
CA TRP A 125 -1.73 -11.13 -2.21
C TRP A 125 -2.77 -11.75 -3.13
N TYR A 126 -2.51 -12.96 -3.66
CA TYR A 126 -3.48 -13.64 -4.52
C TYR A 126 -4.77 -13.97 -3.76
N ARG A 127 -4.68 -14.34 -2.50
CA ARG A 127 -5.87 -14.53 -1.68
C ARG A 127 -6.68 -13.23 -1.51
N CYS A 128 -6.02 -12.08 -1.32
CA CYS A 128 -6.72 -10.79 -1.26
C CYS A 128 -7.41 -10.47 -2.60
N ILE A 129 -6.74 -10.70 -3.72
CA ILE A 129 -7.31 -10.50 -5.06
C ILE A 129 -8.51 -11.42 -5.26
N ASP A 130 -8.34 -12.73 -5.09
CA ASP A 130 -9.38 -13.74 -5.36
C ASP A 130 -10.61 -13.55 -4.49
N GLU A 131 -10.44 -13.32 -3.17
CA GLU A 131 -11.57 -13.10 -2.28
C GLU A 131 -12.28 -11.76 -2.52
N SER A 132 -11.57 -10.74 -3.00
CA SER A 132 -12.19 -9.46 -3.41
C SER A 132 -12.99 -9.62 -4.70
N LEU A 133 -12.44 -10.32 -5.70
CA LEU A 133 -13.13 -10.64 -6.95
C LEU A 133 -14.38 -11.49 -6.69
N GLN A 134 -14.27 -12.51 -5.84
CA GLN A 134 -15.40 -13.35 -5.48
C GLN A 134 -16.57 -12.55 -4.89
N GLN A 135 -16.29 -11.54 -4.03
CA GLN A 135 -17.32 -10.65 -3.49
C GLN A 135 -18.02 -9.84 -4.58
N ALA A 136 -17.31 -9.54 -5.66
CA ALA A 136 -17.83 -8.80 -6.83
C ALA A 136 -18.51 -9.70 -7.87
N GLY A 137 -18.45 -11.03 -7.72
CA GLY A 137 -18.91 -11.98 -8.74
C GLY A 137 -18.01 -12.03 -9.98
N LEU A 138 -16.72 -11.68 -9.82
CA LEU A 138 -15.72 -11.60 -10.88
C LEU A 138 -14.63 -12.66 -10.70
N GLU A 139 -13.85 -12.88 -11.77
CA GLU A 139 -12.68 -13.77 -11.82
C GLU A 139 -11.41 -13.00 -12.24
N ARG A 140 -10.23 -13.59 -12.10
CA ARG A 140 -8.95 -12.96 -12.49
C ARG A 140 -8.91 -12.49 -13.95
N LYS A 141 -9.57 -13.19 -14.85
CA LYS A 141 -9.67 -12.83 -16.29
C LYS A 141 -10.45 -11.53 -16.54
N ASP A 142 -11.22 -11.08 -15.55
CA ASP A 142 -12.03 -9.87 -15.62
C ASP A 142 -11.26 -8.62 -15.09
N ILE A 143 -9.98 -8.78 -14.76
CA ILE A 143 -9.11 -7.68 -14.33
C ILE A 143 -8.58 -6.96 -15.55
N ASP A 144 -8.88 -5.69 -15.70
CA ASP A 144 -8.37 -4.83 -16.78
C ASP A 144 -7.15 -4.00 -16.34
N TYR A 145 -6.96 -3.75 -15.06
CA TYR A 145 -5.90 -2.91 -14.53
C TYR A 145 -5.43 -3.39 -13.15
N LEU A 146 -4.10 -3.46 -12.97
CA LEU A 146 -3.46 -3.79 -11.70
C LEU A 146 -2.87 -2.54 -11.06
N ASP A 147 -3.50 -2.10 -9.98
CA ASP A 147 -3.07 -0.96 -9.19
C ASP A 147 -2.46 -1.43 -7.87
N ILE A 148 -1.15 -1.57 -7.82
CA ILE A 148 -0.44 -2.03 -6.63
C ILE A 148 0.59 -1.03 -6.14
N LEU A 149 0.98 -1.15 -4.87
CA LEU A 149 2.06 -0.34 -4.32
C LEU A 149 3.38 -0.59 -5.06
N HIS A 150 4.26 0.41 -5.05
CA HIS A 150 5.58 0.28 -5.67
C HIS A 150 6.43 -0.75 -4.93
N ILE A 151 6.72 -1.84 -5.61
CA ILE A 151 7.59 -2.93 -5.15
C ILE A 151 8.71 -3.16 -6.15
N LYS A 152 9.61 -4.10 -5.82
CA LYS A 152 10.66 -4.51 -6.76
C LYS A 152 10.05 -4.93 -8.10
N ARG A 153 10.60 -4.41 -9.22
CA ARG A 153 10.10 -4.66 -10.58
C ARG A 153 9.88 -6.15 -10.89
N SER A 154 10.78 -7.02 -10.46
CA SER A 154 10.61 -8.47 -10.68
C SER A 154 9.35 -9.04 -10.01
N GLY A 155 8.98 -8.56 -8.83
CA GLY A 155 7.74 -8.95 -8.15
C GLY A 155 6.50 -8.38 -8.84
N HIS A 156 6.57 -7.11 -9.27
CA HIS A 156 5.51 -6.46 -10.04
C HIS A 156 5.23 -7.22 -11.35
N ASN A 157 6.27 -7.48 -12.15
CA ASN A 157 6.15 -8.18 -13.42
C ASN A 157 5.69 -9.64 -13.24
N GLY A 158 6.13 -10.30 -12.17
CA GLY A 158 5.65 -11.65 -11.84
C GLY A 158 4.15 -11.67 -11.57
N MET A 159 3.63 -10.68 -10.84
CA MET A 159 2.20 -10.57 -10.56
C MET A 159 1.38 -10.28 -11.84
N LEU A 160 1.88 -9.41 -12.72
CA LEU A 160 1.23 -9.18 -14.03
C LEU A 160 1.11 -10.49 -14.82
N ALA A 161 2.22 -11.25 -14.93
CA ALA A 161 2.23 -12.52 -15.64
C ALA A 161 1.24 -13.55 -15.06
N ASP A 162 1.20 -13.67 -13.71
CA ASP A 162 0.30 -14.60 -13.02
C ASP A 162 -1.19 -14.22 -13.14
N LEU A 163 -1.47 -12.94 -13.39
CA LEU A 163 -2.83 -12.44 -13.64
C LEU A 163 -3.19 -12.38 -15.13
N GLY A 164 -2.27 -12.71 -16.04
CA GLY A 164 -2.48 -12.61 -17.47
C GLY A 164 -2.47 -11.18 -18.01
N LEU A 165 -1.86 -10.25 -17.26
CA LEU A 165 -1.75 -8.84 -17.59
C LEU A 165 -0.37 -8.49 -18.17
N THR A 166 -0.25 -7.29 -18.73
CA THR A 166 0.97 -6.75 -19.33
C THR A 166 1.29 -5.37 -18.73
N GLU A 167 2.40 -4.76 -19.12
CA GLU A 167 2.76 -3.40 -18.72
C GLU A 167 1.74 -2.33 -19.16
N GLU A 168 0.90 -2.64 -20.15
CA GLU A 168 -0.20 -1.77 -20.56
C GLU A 168 -1.33 -1.69 -19.51
N ASN A 169 -1.43 -2.72 -18.67
CA ASN A 169 -2.48 -2.86 -17.66
C ASN A 169 -2.05 -2.35 -16.27
N THR A 170 -1.02 -1.52 -16.19
CA THR A 170 -0.49 -1.00 -14.92
C THR A 170 0.30 0.29 -15.11
N ILE A 171 0.58 0.98 -14.01
CA ILE A 171 1.64 1.99 -13.91
C ILE A 171 2.69 1.48 -12.92
N TYR A 172 3.95 1.40 -13.35
CA TYR A 172 5.07 1.15 -12.45
C TYR A 172 5.68 2.48 -12.02
N LEU A 173 5.62 2.81 -10.72
CA LEU A 173 5.97 4.12 -10.17
C LEU A 173 7.51 4.33 -10.05
N GLU A 174 8.27 4.05 -11.14
CA GLU A 174 9.74 4.08 -11.17
C GLU A 174 10.30 5.46 -10.81
N ASP A 175 9.72 6.52 -11.35
CA ASP A 175 10.18 7.89 -11.17
C ASP A 175 9.70 8.52 -9.84
N TYR A 176 8.78 7.85 -9.14
CA TYR A 176 8.15 8.37 -7.91
C TYR A 176 8.62 7.62 -6.65
N GLY A 177 9.03 6.36 -6.79
CA GLY A 177 9.35 5.50 -5.67
C GLY A 177 8.11 5.06 -4.89
N HIS A 178 8.33 4.54 -3.67
CA HIS A 178 7.26 4.07 -2.79
C HIS A 178 6.75 5.21 -1.89
N ILE A 179 5.58 5.74 -2.20
CA ILE A 179 4.91 6.83 -1.45
C ILE A 179 3.95 6.24 -0.39
N GLY A 180 4.19 5.03 0.05
CA GLY A 180 3.41 4.37 1.10
C GLY A 180 1.96 4.10 0.69
N GLN A 181 1.03 4.64 1.46
CA GLN A 181 -0.41 4.46 1.21
C GLN A 181 -0.95 5.28 0.03
N VAL A 182 -0.13 6.11 -0.61
CA VAL A 182 -0.54 7.01 -1.70
C VAL A 182 -0.22 6.41 -3.07
N ASP A 183 0.57 5.34 -3.14
CA ASP A 183 0.97 4.69 -4.39
C ASP A 183 -0.23 4.42 -5.32
N GLN A 184 -1.28 3.81 -4.79
CA GLN A 184 -2.46 3.46 -5.58
C GLN A 184 -3.23 4.70 -6.06
N ILE A 185 -3.25 5.77 -5.28
CA ILE A 185 -3.91 7.02 -5.69
C ILE A 185 -3.15 7.62 -6.88
N LEU A 186 -1.81 7.68 -6.80
CA LEU A 186 -0.98 8.22 -7.86
C LEU A 186 -1.02 7.33 -9.11
N SER A 187 -0.92 6.01 -8.94
CA SER A 187 -1.00 5.06 -10.05
C SER A 187 -2.32 5.18 -10.81
N LEU A 188 -3.44 5.28 -10.09
CA LEU A 188 -4.76 5.45 -10.71
C LEU A 188 -4.89 6.78 -11.44
N GLU A 189 -4.40 7.88 -10.86
CA GLU A 189 -4.40 9.21 -11.48
C GLU A 189 -3.60 9.21 -12.80
N LEU A 190 -2.37 8.69 -12.76
CA LEU A 190 -1.53 8.55 -13.94
C LEU A 190 -2.17 7.63 -15.01
N ALA A 191 -2.84 6.57 -14.60
CA ALA A 191 -3.54 5.67 -15.50
C ALA A 191 -4.73 6.34 -16.20
N LEU A 192 -5.46 7.21 -15.49
CA LEU A 192 -6.53 8.04 -16.06
C LEU A 192 -5.96 9.06 -17.05
N GLU A 193 -4.87 9.76 -16.70
CA GLU A 193 -4.20 10.72 -17.58
C GLU A 193 -3.67 10.08 -18.85
N GLN A 194 -3.14 8.84 -18.76
CA GLN A 194 -2.60 8.09 -19.89
C GLN A 194 -3.66 7.30 -20.68
N GLY A 195 -4.92 7.35 -20.24
CA GLY A 195 -6.02 6.62 -20.88
C GLY A 195 -5.97 5.10 -20.72
N LYS A 196 -5.18 4.58 -19.77
CA LYS A 196 -5.10 3.15 -19.44
C LYS A 196 -6.35 2.65 -18.70
N VAL A 197 -7.01 3.54 -17.97
CA VAL A 197 -8.32 3.31 -17.36
C VAL A 197 -9.28 4.41 -17.76
N LYS A 198 -10.57 4.13 -17.71
CA LYS A 198 -11.63 5.11 -18.03
C LYS A 198 -12.37 5.52 -16.76
N PRO A 199 -12.81 6.79 -16.66
CA PRO A 199 -13.63 7.27 -15.53
C PRO A 199 -14.98 6.58 -15.43
#